data_b097ef79e900fa9997f682d2357fa266
#
_entry.id   b097ef79e900fa9997f682d2357fa266
#
_cell.length_a   1.000
_cell.length_b   1.000
_cell.length_c   1.000
_cell.angle_alpha   90.00
_cell.angle_beta   90.00
_cell.angle_gamma   90.00
#
_symmetry.space_group_name_H-M   'P 1'
#
loop_
_entity.id
_entity.type
_entity.pdbx_description
1 polymer ?
#
loop_
_entity_poly.entity_id
_entity_poly.type
_entity_poly.pdbx_seq_one_letter_code
_entity_poly.pdbx_strand_id
1 'polypeptide(L)'
;MLANSLIELDRAHLIHPVSSYRGHEALGVRVLKSAKGATVTDASGKQLVDGFAGLWCVNAGYGHDSIVEAAARQMRELPYATAYFDLGSEPAIRLASELAERAPGDLNHVYFTLGGSDAVDSTIRFVRYYWNAKGEPQRDQFISIEQGYHGSSVVGAGLTALPAFHAGFGIPFEWQHKIPSPYPYRNPVGEDGNAIIAASLAALKIKIEEIGPECVAAFYAEPIQGSGGVIVPPKGWMKAIRELCREYGILFVADEVITGFGRTGPLFACTEEDIVPDFMTTAKGLTSGYVPMGAVFMADHVYDVIADGAGASAVGHGYTYSAHPVSAAVALEVLRLYENGLLENGIRAGARLMAGLNSLSDHPLVGEVRGRGMLAAVELVTDKQKKTPLPASAMPARRVFDRAWDNGLIIRAFAQGVLGYAPPLCCTDSDIDAIIERTRRTLDQTLDDPDVRQAMA
;
A
#
# COMPACT_ATOMS: atom_id res chain seq x y z
N MET A 1 34.35 -14.19 1.21
CA MET A 1 34.85 -13.43 0.05
C MET A 1 33.71 -12.89 -0.84
N LEU A 2 32.72 -13.70 -1.25
CA LEU A 2 31.62 -13.21 -2.14
C LEU A 2 30.75 -12.11 -1.50
N ALA A 3 30.45 -12.16 -0.20
CA ALA A 3 29.60 -11.16 0.45
C ALA A 3 30.24 -9.75 0.47
N ASN A 4 31.53 -9.66 0.71
CA ASN A 4 32.25 -8.37 0.73
C ASN A 4 32.30 -7.75 -0.68
N SER A 5 32.47 -8.56 -1.72
CA SER A 5 32.46 -8.07 -3.10
C SER A 5 31.06 -7.58 -3.54
N LEU A 6 29.97 -8.23 -3.08
CA LEU A 6 28.61 -7.78 -3.39
C LEU A 6 28.29 -6.45 -2.71
N ILE A 7 28.71 -6.24 -1.46
CA ILE A 7 28.52 -4.96 -0.75
C ILE A 7 29.31 -3.84 -1.44
N GLU A 8 30.53 -4.12 -1.92
CA GLU A 8 31.33 -3.15 -2.66
C GLU A 8 30.72 -2.81 -4.02
N LEU A 9 30.24 -3.80 -4.77
CA LEU A 9 29.53 -3.59 -6.03
C LEU A 9 28.24 -2.79 -5.84
N ASP A 10 27.48 -3.09 -4.80
CA ASP A 10 26.26 -2.38 -4.43
C ASP A 10 26.55 -0.89 -4.16
N ARG A 11 27.54 -0.62 -3.28
CA ARG A 11 27.96 0.76 -2.98
C ARG A 11 28.40 1.55 -4.20
N ALA A 12 29.02 0.89 -5.15
CA ALA A 12 29.60 1.54 -6.34
C ALA A 12 28.56 1.79 -7.44
N HIS A 13 27.50 0.97 -7.54
CA HIS A 13 26.69 0.93 -8.74
C HIS A 13 25.18 0.95 -8.52
N LEU A 14 24.65 0.53 -7.35
CA LEU A 14 23.22 0.40 -7.13
C LEU A 14 22.66 1.57 -6.30
N ILE A 15 21.74 2.33 -6.90
CA ILE A 15 21.00 3.37 -6.19
C ILE A 15 19.75 2.76 -5.56
N HIS A 16 19.68 2.77 -4.23
CA HIS A 16 18.53 2.29 -3.50
C HIS A 16 17.41 3.35 -3.43
N PRO A 17 16.13 2.94 -3.63
CA PRO A 17 15.02 3.87 -3.53
C PRO A 17 14.82 4.35 -2.08
N VAL A 18 14.43 5.62 -1.92
CA VAL A 18 14.08 6.24 -0.62
C VAL A 18 15.18 6.04 0.43
N SER A 19 16.43 6.24 0.05
CA SER A 19 17.60 6.05 0.91
C SER A 19 18.48 7.30 1.00
N SER A 20 19.20 7.44 2.12
CA SER A 20 20.32 8.38 2.23
C SER A 20 21.53 7.78 1.53
N TYR A 21 21.93 8.31 0.39
CA TYR A 21 23.05 7.74 -0.41
C TYR A 21 24.35 7.67 0.41
N ARG A 22 24.72 8.75 1.10
CA ARG A 22 25.93 8.77 1.95
C ARG A 22 25.78 7.86 3.19
N GLY A 23 24.57 7.78 3.75
CA GLY A 23 24.27 6.83 4.83
C GLY A 23 24.40 5.38 4.35
N HIS A 24 23.92 5.07 3.16
CA HIS A 24 24.04 3.74 2.54
C HIS A 24 25.52 3.40 2.24
N GLU A 25 26.28 4.31 1.66
CA GLU A 25 27.73 4.14 1.42
C GLU A 25 28.49 3.81 2.72
N ALA A 26 28.14 4.45 3.83
CA ALA A 26 28.78 4.23 5.12
C ALA A 26 28.39 2.86 5.75
N LEU A 27 27.09 2.52 5.69
CA LEU A 27 26.54 1.34 6.39
C LEU A 27 26.58 0.05 5.57
N GLY A 28 26.48 0.17 4.22
CA GLY A 28 26.33 -0.96 3.31
C GLY A 28 24.94 -1.58 3.30
N VAL A 29 24.77 -2.62 2.49
CA VAL A 29 23.51 -3.33 2.25
C VAL A 29 23.43 -4.65 3.02
N ARG A 30 22.21 -5.04 3.40
CA ARG A 30 21.88 -6.39 3.85
C ARG A 30 21.44 -7.22 2.66
N VAL A 31 22.31 -8.11 2.19
CA VAL A 31 22.05 -8.91 0.98
C VAL A 31 21.13 -10.08 1.32
N LEU A 32 19.94 -10.12 0.74
CA LEU A 32 19.03 -11.26 0.80
C LEU A 32 19.40 -12.27 -0.29
N LYS A 33 19.35 -13.56 0.03
CA LYS A 33 19.80 -14.63 -0.88
C LYS A 33 18.66 -15.53 -1.36
N SER A 34 17.76 -15.91 -0.45
CA SER A 34 16.65 -16.82 -0.75
C SER A 34 15.50 -16.61 0.22
N ALA A 35 14.31 -17.10 -0.16
CA ALA A 35 13.14 -17.05 0.71
C ALA A 35 12.19 -18.22 0.41
N LYS A 36 11.43 -18.67 1.42
CA LYS A 36 10.37 -19.67 1.29
C LYS A 36 9.29 -19.43 2.35
N GLY A 37 8.01 -19.48 1.94
CA GLY A 37 6.88 -19.18 2.83
C GLY A 37 7.00 -17.74 3.40
N ALA A 38 7.09 -17.62 4.71
CA ALA A 38 7.30 -16.35 5.40
C ALA A 38 8.76 -16.11 5.85
N THR A 39 9.70 -16.99 5.47
CA THR A 39 11.10 -16.92 5.91
C THR A 39 12.01 -16.46 4.79
N VAL A 40 12.87 -15.50 5.10
CA VAL A 40 13.93 -14.97 4.22
C VAL A 40 15.29 -15.37 4.79
N THR A 41 16.24 -15.71 3.93
CA THR A 41 17.62 -16.04 4.30
C THR A 41 18.58 -15.02 3.70
N ASP A 42 19.42 -14.39 4.49
CA ASP A 42 20.43 -13.47 4.02
C ASP A 42 21.70 -14.18 3.48
N ALA A 43 22.65 -13.41 2.96
CA ALA A 43 23.88 -13.93 2.38
C ALA A 43 24.82 -14.59 3.43
N SER A 44 24.62 -14.32 4.73
CA SER A 44 25.36 -14.97 5.82
C SER A 44 24.74 -16.31 6.25
N GLY A 45 23.54 -16.63 5.76
CA GLY A 45 22.77 -17.79 6.15
C GLY A 45 21.82 -17.55 7.32
N LYS A 46 21.70 -16.29 7.79
CA LYS A 46 20.74 -15.92 8.84
C LYS A 46 19.31 -15.99 8.32
N GLN A 47 18.46 -16.70 9.04
CA GLN A 47 17.03 -16.80 8.74
C GLN A 47 16.24 -15.75 9.53
N LEU A 48 15.35 -15.05 8.84
CA LEU A 48 14.47 -14.03 9.40
C LEU A 48 13.03 -14.35 9.02
N VAL A 49 12.09 -14.15 9.94
CA VAL A 49 10.67 -14.11 9.59
C VAL A 49 10.37 -12.76 8.95
N ASP A 50 9.76 -12.78 7.78
CA ASP A 50 9.33 -11.56 7.10
C ASP A 50 7.96 -11.11 7.62
N GLY A 51 7.96 -10.28 8.64
CA GLY A 51 6.76 -9.66 9.21
C GLY A 51 6.18 -8.53 8.35
N PHE A 52 6.70 -8.31 7.12
CA PHE A 52 6.30 -7.18 6.28
C PHE A 52 6.02 -7.54 4.81
N ALA A 53 6.11 -8.83 4.45
CA ALA A 53 5.92 -9.35 3.09
C ALA A 53 6.69 -8.54 2.03
N GLY A 54 7.98 -8.37 2.24
CA GLY A 54 8.85 -7.50 1.44
C GLY A 54 8.49 -6.04 1.63
N LEU A 55 7.53 -5.54 0.87
CA LEU A 55 6.98 -4.18 0.99
C LEU A 55 5.45 -4.24 0.78
N TRP A 56 4.72 -4.93 1.66
CA TRP A 56 3.28 -5.25 1.52
C TRP A 56 2.95 -6.02 0.23
N CYS A 57 3.92 -6.72 -0.38
CA CYS A 57 3.78 -7.30 -1.72
C CYS A 57 3.48 -8.79 -1.70
N VAL A 58 4.24 -9.57 -0.89
CA VAL A 58 4.34 -11.02 -1.00
C VAL A 58 3.21 -11.69 -0.21
N ASN A 59 1.96 -11.45 -0.64
CA ASN A 59 0.79 -11.96 0.08
C ASN A 59 0.73 -13.48 0.10
N ALA A 60 1.06 -14.17 -0.99
CA ALA A 60 1.07 -15.63 -1.06
C ALA A 60 2.28 -16.28 -0.39
N GLY A 61 3.27 -15.49 0.03
CA GLY A 61 4.55 -16.01 0.52
C GLY A 61 5.55 -16.27 -0.59
N TYR A 62 6.77 -16.60 -0.20
CA TYR A 62 7.89 -16.80 -1.11
C TYR A 62 7.98 -18.25 -1.60
N GLY A 63 8.53 -18.45 -2.81
CA GLY A 63 8.91 -19.76 -3.33
C GLY A 63 7.73 -20.70 -3.54
N HIS A 64 6.61 -20.19 -4.03
CA HIS A 64 5.43 -20.99 -4.35
C HIS A 64 5.57 -21.63 -5.74
N ASP A 65 5.72 -22.95 -5.77
CA ASP A 65 6.05 -23.71 -7.00
C ASP A 65 5.03 -23.47 -8.13
N SER A 66 3.73 -23.40 -7.82
CA SER A 66 2.71 -23.22 -8.86
C SER A 66 2.78 -21.85 -9.54
N ILE A 67 3.18 -20.82 -8.81
CA ILE A 67 3.40 -19.46 -9.39
C ILE A 67 4.62 -19.48 -10.31
N VAL A 68 5.71 -20.13 -9.87
CA VAL A 68 6.95 -20.29 -10.68
C VAL A 68 6.65 -21.04 -11.98
N GLU A 69 5.90 -22.15 -11.91
CA GLU A 69 5.53 -22.93 -13.08
C GLU A 69 4.58 -22.20 -14.03
N ALA A 70 3.64 -21.40 -13.50
CA ALA A 70 2.77 -20.54 -14.32
C ALA A 70 3.60 -19.53 -15.13
N ALA A 71 4.56 -18.87 -14.48
CA ALA A 71 5.48 -17.94 -15.13
C ALA A 71 6.35 -18.66 -16.19
N ALA A 72 6.96 -19.80 -15.83
CA ALA A 72 7.84 -20.55 -16.72
C ALA A 72 7.11 -21.09 -17.95
N ARG A 73 5.90 -21.59 -17.79
CA ARG A 73 5.05 -22.05 -18.90
C ARG A 73 4.73 -20.91 -19.84
N GLN A 74 4.25 -19.77 -19.31
CA GLN A 74 3.88 -18.62 -20.13
C GLN A 74 5.10 -18.01 -20.84
N MET A 75 6.27 -17.97 -20.19
CA MET A 75 7.51 -17.53 -20.83
C MET A 75 7.94 -18.40 -22.01
N ARG A 76 7.69 -19.71 -21.97
CA ARG A 76 7.98 -20.62 -23.10
C ARG A 76 7.00 -20.45 -24.25
N GLU A 77 5.73 -20.19 -23.93
CA GLU A 77 4.65 -20.09 -24.91
C GLU A 77 4.59 -18.73 -25.60
N LEU A 78 4.49 -17.66 -24.83
CA LEU A 78 4.41 -16.27 -25.31
C LEU A 78 5.01 -15.33 -24.26
N PRO A 79 6.32 -15.02 -24.32
CA PRO A 79 7.00 -14.23 -23.30
C PRO A 79 6.56 -12.77 -23.29
N TYR A 80 6.14 -12.24 -24.44
CA TYR A 80 5.66 -10.87 -24.60
C TYR A 80 4.63 -10.78 -25.72
N ALA A 81 3.59 -9.97 -25.49
CA ALA A 81 2.69 -9.47 -26.51
C ALA A 81 2.35 -8.01 -26.17
N THR A 82 2.26 -7.17 -27.16
CA THR A 82 1.74 -5.81 -26.97
C THR A 82 0.22 -5.85 -26.85
N ALA A 83 -0.34 -4.97 -26.01
CA ALA A 83 -1.78 -4.71 -25.95
C ALA A 83 -2.20 -3.51 -26.80
N TYR A 84 -1.29 -2.96 -27.61
CA TYR A 84 -1.59 -1.93 -28.61
C TYR A 84 -2.11 -2.55 -29.91
N PHE A 85 -2.74 -1.73 -30.74
CA PHE A 85 -3.15 -2.10 -32.11
C PHE A 85 -4.13 -3.27 -32.16
N ASP A 86 -5.08 -3.32 -31.22
CA ASP A 86 -6.09 -4.38 -31.09
C ASP A 86 -5.51 -5.80 -30.93
N LEU A 87 -4.27 -5.88 -30.43
CA LEU A 87 -3.66 -7.15 -30.05
C LEU A 87 -3.88 -7.42 -28.56
N GLY A 88 -3.99 -8.70 -28.20
CA GLY A 88 -4.17 -9.14 -26.83
C GLY A 88 -3.56 -10.52 -26.60
N SER A 89 -3.39 -10.89 -25.33
CA SER A 89 -2.98 -12.24 -24.95
C SER A 89 -4.07 -12.92 -24.12
N GLU A 90 -4.22 -14.22 -24.28
CA GLU A 90 -5.22 -15.00 -23.54
C GLU A 90 -5.13 -14.77 -22.01
N PRO A 91 -3.94 -14.86 -21.35
CA PRO A 91 -3.87 -14.66 -19.91
C PRO A 91 -4.30 -13.25 -19.47
N ALA A 92 -4.01 -12.21 -20.25
CA ALA A 92 -4.42 -10.85 -19.91
C ALA A 92 -5.94 -10.65 -20.03
N ILE A 93 -6.55 -11.22 -21.07
CA ILE A 93 -8.01 -11.17 -21.27
C ILE A 93 -8.72 -11.91 -20.15
N ARG A 94 -8.27 -13.13 -19.81
CA ARG A 94 -8.84 -13.90 -18.69
C ARG A 94 -8.68 -13.18 -17.36
N LEU A 95 -7.49 -12.63 -17.09
CA LEU A 95 -7.23 -11.89 -15.85
C LEU A 95 -8.16 -10.68 -15.72
N ALA A 96 -8.39 -9.92 -16.79
CA ALA A 96 -9.30 -8.78 -16.76
C ALA A 96 -10.73 -9.21 -16.41
N SER A 97 -11.22 -10.30 -17.02
CA SER A 97 -12.55 -10.87 -16.73
C SER A 97 -12.64 -11.33 -15.26
N GLU A 98 -11.67 -12.10 -14.79
CA GLU A 98 -11.69 -12.64 -13.44
C GLU A 98 -11.56 -11.56 -12.36
N LEU A 99 -10.83 -10.48 -12.63
CA LEU A 99 -10.73 -9.33 -11.74
C LEU A 99 -12.05 -8.54 -11.71
N ALA A 100 -12.67 -8.31 -12.86
CA ALA A 100 -13.95 -7.61 -12.97
C ALA A 100 -15.06 -8.35 -12.21
N GLU A 101 -15.15 -9.68 -12.35
CA GLU A 101 -16.13 -10.52 -11.65
C GLU A 101 -16.02 -10.44 -10.11
N ARG A 102 -14.86 -10.09 -9.58
CA ARG A 102 -14.57 -10.01 -8.13
C ARG A 102 -14.55 -8.58 -7.60
N ALA A 103 -14.55 -7.60 -8.49
CA ALA A 103 -14.53 -6.19 -8.11
C ALA A 103 -15.88 -5.75 -7.52
N PRO A 104 -15.92 -4.75 -6.62
CA PRO A 104 -17.18 -4.22 -6.11
C PRO A 104 -17.98 -3.48 -7.19
N GLY A 105 -19.29 -3.72 -7.22
CA GLY A 105 -20.25 -3.01 -8.07
C GLY A 105 -20.04 -3.24 -9.57
N ASP A 106 -19.92 -2.16 -10.31
CA ASP A 106 -19.79 -2.11 -11.79
C ASP A 106 -18.38 -1.74 -12.27
N LEU A 107 -17.34 -2.08 -11.51
CA LEU A 107 -15.93 -1.89 -11.90
C LEU A 107 -15.51 -2.93 -12.96
N ASN A 108 -16.17 -2.93 -14.10
CA ASN A 108 -16.06 -3.97 -15.12
C ASN A 108 -14.88 -3.79 -16.09
N HIS A 109 -14.26 -2.61 -16.13
CA HIS A 109 -13.20 -2.31 -17.08
C HIS A 109 -11.86 -2.25 -16.39
N VAL A 110 -10.91 -3.11 -16.81
CA VAL A 110 -9.59 -3.25 -16.17
C VAL A 110 -8.48 -2.80 -17.12
N TYR A 111 -7.71 -1.82 -16.68
CA TYR A 111 -6.52 -1.34 -17.38
C TYR A 111 -5.25 -1.73 -16.63
N PHE A 112 -4.36 -2.50 -17.26
CA PHE A 112 -3.14 -3.00 -16.64
C PHE A 112 -1.97 -2.02 -16.74
N THR A 113 -1.25 -1.88 -15.63
CA THR A 113 -0.05 -1.05 -15.47
C THR A 113 1.14 -1.89 -14.95
N LEU A 114 2.27 -1.25 -14.64
CA LEU A 114 3.48 -1.94 -14.16
C LEU A 114 3.57 -1.99 -12.64
N GLY A 115 2.79 -1.16 -11.96
CA GLY A 115 2.76 -1.06 -10.49
C GLY A 115 1.75 -0.04 -10.00
N GLY A 116 1.76 0.23 -8.68
CA GLY A 116 0.80 1.14 -8.05
C GLY A 116 0.98 2.60 -8.45
N SER A 117 2.22 3.08 -8.62
CA SER A 117 2.48 4.47 -9.05
C SER A 117 1.91 4.74 -10.45
N ASP A 118 2.11 3.81 -11.37
CA ASP A 118 1.59 3.90 -12.73
C ASP A 118 0.06 3.78 -12.75
N ALA A 119 -0.52 2.98 -11.85
CA ALA A 119 -1.97 2.87 -11.71
C ALA A 119 -2.57 4.20 -11.25
N VAL A 120 -2.00 4.86 -10.26
CA VAL A 120 -2.45 6.18 -9.81
C VAL A 120 -2.30 7.23 -10.92
N ASP A 121 -1.14 7.31 -11.58
CA ASP A 121 -0.94 8.24 -12.70
C ASP A 121 -1.93 8.00 -13.85
N SER A 122 -2.27 6.74 -14.10
CA SER A 122 -3.28 6.37 -15.10
C SER A 122 -4.67 6.86 -14.70
N THR A 123 -5.07 6.72 -13.42
CA THR A 123 -6.37 7.24 -12.97
C THR A 123 -6.46 8.75 -13.10
N ILE A 124 -5.39 9.50 -12.80
CA ILE A 124 -5.38 10.97 -12.97
C ILE A 124 -5.60 11.34 -14.44
N ARG A 125 -4.98 10.61 -15.39
CA ARG A 125 -5.17 10.81 -16.82
C ARG A 125 -6.59 10.47 -17.25
N PHE A 126 -7.17 9.36 -16.80
CA PHE A 126 -8.53 8.96 -17.11
C PHE A 126 -9.56 9.92 -16.51
N VAL A 127 -9.37 10.39 -15.28
CA VAL A 127 -10.22 11.39 -14.64
C VAL A 127 -10.23 12.69 -15.44
N ARG A 128 -9.07 13.20 -15.86
CA ARG A 128 -8.98 14.40 -16.71
C ARG A 128 -9.63 14.18 -18.05
N TYR A 129 -9.45 13.01 -18.67
CA TYR A 129 -10.09 12.68 -19.94
C TYR A 129 -11.62 12.63 -19.80
N TYR A 130 -12.12 12.00 -18.73
CA TYR A 130 -13.54 11.92 -18.40
C TYR A 130 -14.19 13.32 -18.34
N TRP A 131 -13.60 14.24 -17.59
CA TRP A 131 -14.14 15.59 -17.44
C TRP A 131 -14.06 16.41 -18.75
N ASN A 132 -13.00 16.24 -19.51
CA ASN A 132 -12.92 16.83 -20.86
C ASN A 132 -14.00 16.29 -21.80
N ALA A 133 -14.24 14.97 -21.79
CA ALA A 133 -15.29 14.34 -22.60
C ALA A 133 -16.70 14.82 -22.20
N LYS A 134 -16.92 15.11 -20.92
CA LYS A 134 -18.16 15.73 -20.42
C LYS A 134 -18.31 17.21 -20.75
N GLY A 135 -17.30 17.85 -21.30
CA GLY A 135 -17.30 19.29 -21.54
C GLY A 135 -17.06 20.15 -20.30
N GLU A 136 -16.49 19.57 -19.25
CA GLU A 136 -16.16 20.20 -17.95
C GLU A 136 -14.64 20.23 -17.71
N PRO A 137 -13.79 20.75 -18.62
CA PRO A 137 -12.33 20.69 -18.52
C PRO A 137 -11.75 21.45 -17.32
N GLN A 138 -12.53 22.35 -16.71
CA GLN A 138 -12.17 23.08 -15.49
C GLN A 138 -12.09 22.16 -14.25
N ARG A 139 -12.71 20.97 -14.29
CA ARG A 139 -12.56 19.94 -13.25
C ARG A 139 -11.20 19.25 -13.38
N ASP A 140 -10.17 19.87 -12.85
CA ASP A 140 -8.78 19.41 -12.92
C ASP A 140 -8.05 19.43 -11.57
N GLN A 141 -8.77 19.75 -10.49
CA GLN A 141 -8.27 19.79 -9.13
C GLN A 141 -8.50 18.45 -8.42
N PHE A 142 -7.49 17.97 -7.70
CA PHE A 142 -7.51 16.66 -7.02
C PHE A 142 -7.31 16.82 -5.53
N ILE A 143 -8.05 16.06 -4.73
CA ILE A 143 -7.94 16.07 -3.27
C ILE A 143 -7.50 14.69 -2.80
N SER A 144 -6.56 14.63 -1.87
CA SER A 144 -6.12 13.43 -1.15
C SER A 144 -6.06 13.69 0.36
N ILE A 145 -5.49 12.78 1.11
CA ILE A 145 -5.49 12.81 2.58
C ILE A 145 -4.05 13.02 3.07
N GLU A 146 -3.85 13.84 4.09
CA GLU A 146 -2.58 13.94 4.81
C GLU A 146 -2.11 12.56 5.29
N GLN A 147 -0.80 12.31 5.29
CA GLN A 147 -0.18 11.01 5.57
C GLN A 147 -0.55 9.90 4.58
N GLY A 148 -1.28 10.18 3.50
CA GLY A 148 -1.58 9.24 2.41
C GLY A 148 -0.36 8.96 1.53
N TYR A 149 -0.38 7.82 0.84
CA TYR A 149 0.65 7.44 -0.12
C TYR A 149 0.03 6.92 -1.42
N HIS A 150 0.26 7.62 -2.52
CA HIS A 150 -0.30 7.33 -3.83
C HIS A 150 0.77 7.19 -4.92
N GLY A 151 1.94 6.67 -4.54
CA GLY A 151 3.04 6.43 -5.46
C GLY A 151 4.17 7.45 -5.38
N SER A 152 5.20 7.23 -6.23
CA SER A 152 6.42 8.03 -6.29
C SER A 152 6.76 8.51 -7.71
N SER A 153 5.86 8.34 -8.69
CA SER A 153 5.89 9.07 -9.96
C SER A 153 5.68 10.57 -9.71
N VAL A 154 6.09 11.43 -10.63
CA VAL A 154 6.02 12.88 -10.41
C VAL A 154 4.60 13.35 -10.06
N VAL A 155 3.58 12.79 -10.71
CA VAL A 155 2.18 13.19 -10.51
C VAL A 155 1.59 12.51 -9.27
N GLY A 156 1.74 11.20 -9.13
CA GLY A 156 1.25 10.45 -7.96
C GLY A 156 1.93 10.87 -6.65
N ALA A 157 3.23 11.21 -6.69
CA ALA A 157 3.93 11.71 -5.51
C ALA A 157 3.37 13.05 -5.00
N GLY A 158 2.76 13.85 -5.85
CA GLY A 158 2.08 15.07 -5.43
C GLY A 158 0.80 14.79 -4.64
N LEU A 159 0.09 13.67 -4.89
CA LEU A 159 -1.04 13.21 -4.06
C LEU A 159 -0.56 12.51 -2.77
N THR A 160 0.62 11.90 -2.78
CA THR A 160 1.31 11.41 -1.58
C THR A 160 1.52 12.59 -0.60
N ALA A 161 1.34 12.36 0.71
CA ALA A 161 1.47 13.40 1.73
C ALA A 161 2.60 13.09 2.73
N LEU A 162 3.67 12.48 2.24
CA LEU A 162 4.87 12.14 3.02
C LEU A 162 6.02 13.08 2.61
N PRO A 163 6.56 13.92 3.52
CA PRO A 163 7.52 14.97 3.19
C PRO A 163 8.76 14.52 2.42
N ALA A 164 9.24 13.29 2.67
CA ALA A 164 10.40 12.72 1.98
C ALA A 164 10.21 12.56 0.46
N PHE A 165 8.96 12.48 -0.01
CA PHE A 165 8.63 12.37 -1.44
C PHE A 165 8.45 13.73 -2.13
N HIS A 166 8.45 14.81 -1.36
CA HIS A 166 8.28 16.17 -1.87
C HIS A 166 9.58 16.98 -1.88
N ALA A 167 10.39 16.79 -0.84
CA ALA A 167 11.59 17.60 -0.62
C ALA A 167 12.57 17.51 -1.81
N GLY A 168 12.82 18.63 -2.46
CA GLY A 168 13.74 18.74 -3.60
C GLY A 168 13.16 18.38 -4.97
N PHE A 169 11.86 18.00 -5.06
CA PHE A 169 11.24 17.57 -6.31
C PHE A 169 10.25 18.57 -6.92
N GLY A 170 9.99 19.71 -6.27
CA GLY A 170 9.07 20.74 -6.78
C GLY A 170 7.59 20.29 -6.79
N ILE A 171 7.20 19.42 -5.87
CA ILE A 171 5.84 18.91 -5.67
C ILE A 171 5.40 19.11 -4.21
N PRO A 172 4.07 19.12 -3.89
CA PRO A 172 2.94 18.88 -4.80
C PRO A 172 2.72 20.03 -5.79
N PHE A 173 1.94 19.76 -6.84
CA PHE A 173 1.49 20.78 -7.77
C PHE A 173 0.32 21.60 -7.17
N GLU A 174 0.07 22.81 -7.68
CA GLU A 174 -0.99 23.71 -7.21
C GLU A 174 -2.41 23.11 -7.30
N TRP A 175 -2.63 22.16 -8.23
CA TRP A 175 -3.90 21.47 -8.42
C TRP A 175 -4.06 20.21 -7.54
N GLN A 176 -3.16 19.96 -6.57
CA GLN A 176 -3.17 18.83 -5.66
C GLN A 176 -3.34 19.28 -4.21
N HIS A 177 -4.50 19.00 -3.65
CA HIS A 177 -4.93 19.46 -2.33
C HIS A 177 -5.02 18.30 -1.34
N LYS A 178 -5.08 18.64 -0.05
CA LYS A 178 -5.18 17.64 1.02
C LYS A 178 -6.17 18.07 2.09
N ILE A 179 -6.78 17.06 2.71
CA ILE A 179 -7.54 17.22 3.95
C ILE A 179 -6.84 16.46 5.09
N PRO A 180 -7.11 16.78 6.37
CA PRO A 180 -6.53 16.08 7.50
C PRO A 180 -6.80 14.57 7.48
N SER A 181 -5.82 13.79 7.97
CA SER A 181 -5.96 12.33 8.12
C SER A 181 -7.01 11.99 9.20
N PRO A 182 -7.85 10.97 8.97
CA PRO A 182 -8.81 10.47 9.96
C PRO A 182 -8.14 9.59 11.03
N TYR A 183 -6.98 9.97 11.52
CA TYR A 183 -6.15 9.18 12.43
C TYR A 183 -6.71 9.19 13.86
N PRO A 184 -7.35 8.12 14.38
CA PRO A 184 -8.06 8.19 15.67
C PRO A 184 -7.13 8.49 16.84
N TYR A 185 -6.03 7.77 16.98
CA TYR A 185 -5.12 7.90 18.12
C TYR A 185 -4.52 9.30 18.27
N ARG A 186 -4.38 10.08 17.18
CA ARG A 186 -3.79 11.43 17.18
C ARG A 186 -4.74 12.51 16.65
N ASN A 187 -6.04 12.24 16.61
CA ASN A 187 -7.00 13.19 16.08
C ASN A 187 -7.20 14.37 17.05
N PRO A 188 -7.20 15.63 16.57
CA PRO A 188 -7.44 16.80 17.41
C PRO A 188 -8.81 16.82 18.09
N VAL A 189 -9.84 16.18 17.48
CA VAL A 189 -11.18 16.09 18.04
C VAL A 189 -11.36 14.92 19.01
N GLY A 190 -10.28 14.17 19.31
CA GLY A 190 -10.30 12.97 20.14
C GLY A 190 -10.48 11.68 19.33
N GLU A 191 -10.73 10.57 20.01
CA GLU A 191 -10.79 9.22 19.40
C GLU A 191 -12.23 8.78 19.04
N ASP A 192 -13.24 9.62 19.30
CA ASP A 192 -14.62 9.31 18.94
C ASP A 192 -14.79 9.24 17.41
N GLY A 193 -15.18 8.07 16.90
CA GLY A 193 -15.30 7.82 15.47
C GLY A 193 -16.30 8.74 14.77
N ASN A 194 -17.43 9.07 15.41
CA ASN A 194 -18.43 9.96 14.81
C ASN A 194 -17.93 11.40 14.75
N ALA A 195 -17.22 11.86 15.79
CA ALA A 195 -16.60 13.18 15.79
C ALA A 195 -15.52 13.29 14.70
N ILE A 196 -14.71 12.25 14.49
CA ILE A 196 -13.70 12.21 13.43
C ILE A 196 -14.35 12.24 12.05
N ILE A 197 -15.41 11.45 11.82
CA ILE A 197 -16.15 11.46 10.55
C ILE A 197 -16.73 12.85 10.30
N ALA A 198 -17.40 13.45 11.28
CA ALA A 198 -17.96 14.79 11.15
C ALA A 198 -16.89 15.85 10.82
N ALA A 199 -15.75 15.80 11.51
CA ALA A 199 -14.63 16.69 11.26
C ALA A 199 -14.03 16.53 9.85
N SER A 200 -13.89 15.28 9.38
CA SER A 200 -13.40 14.97 8.04
C SER A 200 -14.36 15.47 6.95
N LEU A 201 -15.67 15.27 7.13
CA LEU A 201 -16.68 15.79 6.19
C LEU A 201 -16.67 17.32 6.16
N ALA A 202 -16.54 17.98 7.30
CA ALA A 202 -16.44 19.43 7.37
C ALA A 202 -15.17 19.93 6.66
N ALA A 203 -14.01 19.29 6.91
CA ALA A 203 -12.76 19.64 6.25
C ALA A 203 -12.83 19.46 4.73
N LEU A 204 -13.46 18.38 4.26
CA LEU A 204 -13.64 18.15 2.82
C LEU A 204 -14.58 19.19 2.20
N LYS A 205 -15.71 19.51 2.85
CA LYS A 205 -16.62 20.58 2.38
C LYS A 205 -15.92 21.93 2.25
N ILE A 206 -15.21 22.34 3.30
CA ILE A 206 -14.43 23.57 3.29
C ILE A 206 -13.43 23.57 2.12
N LYS A 207 -12.71 22.47 1.93
CA LYS A 207 -11.72 22.34 0.85
C LYS A 207 -12.36 22.41 -0.54
N ILE A 208 -13.50 21.78 -0.74
CA ILE A 208 -14.28 21.85 -2.01
C ILE A 208 -14.71 23.30 -2.29
N GLU A 209 -15.25 24.00 -1.29
CA GLU A 209 -15.68 25.39 -1.45
C GLU A 209 -14.50 26.35 -1.70
N GLU A 210 -13.34 26.11 -1.05
CA GLU A 210 -12.11 26.91 -1.30
C GLU A 210 -11.59 26.77 -2.74
N ILE A 211 -11.70 25.56 -3.31
CA ILE A 211 -11.26 25.25 -4.68
C ILE A 211 -12.28 25.75 -5.72
N GLY A 212 -13.55 25.70 -5.39
CA GLY A 212 -14.70 25.81 -6.29
C GLY A 212 -15.24 24.41 -6.62
N PRO A 213 -16.49 24.09 -6.24
CA PRO A 213 -17.07 22.77 -6.43
C PRO A 213 -17.01 22.26 -7.87
N GLU A 214 -17.11 23.18 -8.85
CA GLU A 214 -17.05 22.91 -10.29
C GLU A 214 -15.62 22.62 -10.80
N CYS A 215 -14.59 22.83 -9.97
CA CYS A 215 -13.19 22.61 -10.33
C CYS A 215 -12.65 21.27 -9.79
N VAL A 216 -13.31 20.67 -8.79
CA VAL A 216 -12.82 19.43 -8.19
C VAL A 216 -13.12 18.23 -9.09
N ALA A 217 -12.07 17.53 -9.50
CA ALA A 217 -12.14 16.39 -10.40
C ALA A 217 -12.35 15.07 -9.67
N ALA A 218 -11.51 14.79 -8.66
CA ALA A 218 -11.54 13.52 -7.93
C ALA A 218 -10.98 13.65 -6.51
N PHE A 219 -11.44 12.72 -5.66
CA PHE A 219 -10.92 12.47 -4.32
C PHE A 219 -10.23 11.10 -4.26
N TYR A 220 -9.04 11.03 -3.66
CA TYR A 220 -8.25 9.81 -3.50
C TYR A 220 -8.16 9.38 -2.05
N ALA A 221 -8.45 8.11 -1.76
CA ALA A 221 -8.32 7.53 -0.43
C ALA A 221 -7.78 6.11 -0.45
N GLU A 222 -6.88 5.80 0.48
CA GLU A 222 -6.59 4.43 0.88
C GLU A 222 -7.65 3.98 1.90
N PRO A 223 -8.22 2.76 1.82
CA PRO A 223 -9.10 2.23 2.88
C PRO A 223 -8.42 2.16 4.26
N ILE A 224 -7.11 1.92 4.28
CA ILE A 224 -6.21 2.07 5.43
C ILE A 224 -4.94 2.73 4.90
N GLN A 225 -4.54 3.85 5.49
CA GLN A 225 -3.32 4.55 5.07
C GLN A 225 -2.08 3.76 5.48
N GLY A 226 -1.54 2.98 4.54
CA GLY A 226 -0.45 2.04 4.84
C GLY A 226 0.85 2.75 5.20
N SER A 227 1.41 3.52 4.27
CA SER A 227 2.71 4.20 4.41
C SER A 227 2.69 5.34 5.43
N GLY A 228 1.52 5.88 5.75
CA GLY A 228 1.32 6.86 6.82
C GLY A 228 1.47 6.29 8.23
N GLY A 229 1.59 4.96 8.37
CA GLY A 229 1.75 4.29 9.66
C GLY A 229 0.61 3.34 10.01
N VAL A 230 0.00 2.72 9.00
CA VAL A 230 -1.17 1.81 9.14
C VAL A 230 -2.30 2.52 9.88
N ILE A 231 -2.74 3.66 9.38
CA ILE A 231 -3.83 4.43 9.96
C ILE A 231 -5.16 3.81 9.53
N VAL A 232 -5.88 3.24 10.49
CA VAL A 232 -7.20 2.66 10.29
C VAL A 232 -8.25 3.73 10.58
N PRO A 233 -9.00 4.20 9.59
CA PRO A 233 -10.04 5.20 9.81
C PRO A 233 -11.21 4.60 10.64
N PRO A 234 -12.03 5.42 11.30
CA PRO A 234 -13.25 4.94 11.94
C PRO A 234 -14.16 4.24 10.94
N LYS A 235 -14.86 3.18 11.40
CA LYS A 235 -15.86 2.49 10.57
C LYS A 235 -16.92 3.47 10.04
N GLY A 236 -17.21 3.39 8.74
CA GLY A 236 -18.15 4.28 8.05
C GLY A 236 -17.50 5.58 7.53
N TRP A 237 -16.24 5.87 7.87
CA TRP A 237 -15.55 7.08 7.40
C TRP A 237 -15.46 7.12 5.87
N MET A 238 -14.96 6.05 5.27
CA MET A 238 -14.75 6.00 3.81
C MET A 238 -16.07 6.07 3.05
N LYS A 239 -17.11 5.43 3.57
CA LYS A 239 -18.49 5.49 3.04
C LYS A 239 -19.02 6.92 3.07
N ALA A 240 -18.89 7.60 4.22
CA ALA A 240 -19.35 8.99 4.37
C ALA A 240 -18.64 9.95 3.42
N ILE A 241 -17.32 9.80 3.23
CA ILE A 241 -16.54 10.57 2.25
C ILE A 241 -17.01 10.28 0.81
N ARG A 242 -17.21 8.99 0.46
CA ARG A 242 -17.73 8.60 -0.87
C ARG A 242 -19.11 9.22 -1.14
N GLU A 243 -20.00 9.22 -0.16
CA GLU A 243 -21.33 9.84 -0.28
C GLU A 243 -21.22 11.35 -0.51
N LEU A 244 -20.38 12.03 0.25
CA LEU A 244 -20.13 13.47 0.06
C LEU A 244 -19.55 13.77 -1.33
N CYS A 245 -18.59 12.98 -1.82
CA CYS A 245 -18.06 13.14 -3.18
C CYS A 245 -19.18 13.00 -4.22
N ARG A 246 -20.11 12.05 -4.04
CA ARG A 246 -21.27 11.86 -4.94
C ARG A 246 -22.22 13.07 -4.93
N GLU A 247 -22.47 13.67 -3.76
CA GLU A 247 -23.30 14.89 -3.65
C GLU A 247 -22.75 16.06 -4.48
N TYR A 248 -21.41 16.19 -4.54
CA TYR A 248 -20.73 17.24 -5.31
C TYR A 248 -20.37 16.81 -6.74
N GLY A 249 -20.73 15.60 -7.15
CA GLY A 249 -20.37 15.07 -8.48
C GLY A 249 -18.87 14.88 -8.67
N ILE A 250 -18.10 14.65 -7.60
CA ILE A 250 -16.66 14.42 -7.59
C ILE A 250 -16.41 12.93 -7.74
N LEU A 251 -15.50 12.52 -8.64
CA LEU A 251 -15.11 11.12 -8.79
C LEU A 251 -14.34 10.64 -7.57
N PHE A 252 -14.59 9.40 -7.15
CA PHE A 252 -13.95 8.79 -6.00
C PHE A 252 -13.01 7.67 -6.43
N VAL A 253 -11.73 7.77 -6.06
CA VAL A 253 -10.69 6.79 -6.36
C VAL A 253 -10.29 6.08 -5.09
N ALA A 254 -10.53 4.77 -5.02
CA ALA A 254 -10.07 3.92 -3.92
C ALA A 254 -8.69 3.35 -4.26
N ASP A 255 -7.69 3.66 -3.45
CA ASP A 255 -6.35 3.10 -3.59
C ASP A 255 -6.21 1.83 -2.75
N GLU A 256 -6.43 0.68 -3.40
CA GLU A 256 -6.32 -0.67 -2.82
C GLU A 256 -4.95 -1.32 -3.09
N VAL A 257 -3.95 -0.53 -3.44
CA VAL A 257 -2.60 -1.04 -3.75
C VAL A 257 -1.99 -1.79 -2.56
N ILE A 258 -2.27 -1.38 -1.31
CA ILE A 258 -1.83 -2.09 -0.11
C ILE A 258 -2.94 -2.98 0.45
N THR A 259 -4.17 -2.49 0.52
CA THR A 259 -5.29 -3.13 1.23
C THR A 259 -5.90 -4.30 0.47
N GLY A 260 -5.77 -4.32 -0.84
CA GLY A 260 -6.31 -5.37 -1.70
C GLY A 260 -5.66 -6.74 -1.51
N PHE A 261 -6.30 -7.73 -2.12
CA PHE A 261 -5.85 -9.12 -2.18
C PHE A 261 -5.68 -9.77 -0.81
N GLY A 262 -6.70 -9.64 0.06
CA GLY A 262 -6.78 -10.33 1.34
C GLY A 262 -5.97 -9.69 2.47
N ARG A 263 -5.27 -8.58 2.23
CA ARG A 263 -4.43 -7.93 3.24
C ARG A 263 -5.22 -7.51 4.49
N THR A 264 -6.46 -7.05 4.32
CA THR A 264 -7.35 -6.65 5.41
C THR A 264 -8.41 -7.69 5.77
N GLY A 265 -8.44 -8.82 5.07
CA GLY A 265 -9.40 -9.92 5.20
C GLY A 265 -10.09 -10.24 3.87
N PRO A 266 -11.04 -9.42 3.39
CA PRO A 266 -11.66 -9.63 2.08
C PRO A 266 -10.69 -9.40 0.93
N LEU A 267 -11.07 -9.81 -0.29
CA LEU A 267 -10.23 -9.62 -1.48
C LEU A 267 -9.96 -8.13 -1.73
N PHE A 268 -10.96 -7.27 -1.53
CA PHE A 268 -10.84 -5.81 -1.57
C PHE A 268 -11.46 -5.20 -0.32
N ALA A 269 -10.76 -4.26 0.31
CA ALA A 269 -11.20 -3.62 1.56
C ALA A 269 -12.49 -2.80 1.38
N CYS A 270 -12.74 -2.24 0.20
CA CYS A 270 -13.95 -1.51 -0.13
C CYS A 270 -15.22 -2.35 0.09
N THR A 271 -15.17 -3.68 -0.06
CA THR A 271 -16.34 -4.55 0.09
C THR A 271 -16.84 -4.65 1.54
N GLU A 272 -16.00 -4.33 2.54
CA GLU A 272 -16.42 -4.38 3.96
C GLU A 272 -17.49 -3.32 4.33
N GLU A 273 -17.50 -2.19 3.63
CA GLU A 273 -18.45 -1.09 3.88
C GLU A 273 -19.38 -0.85 2.67
N ASP A 274 -19.49 -1.82 1.77
CA ASP A 274 -20.27 -1.72 0.53
C ASP A 274 -19.94 -0.48 -0.30
N ILE A 275 -18.65 -0.15 -0.40
CA ILE A 275 -18.18 1.00 -1.17
C ILE A 275 -17.93 0.58 -2.61
N VAL A 276 -18.60 1.25 -3.54
CA VAL A 276 -18.33 1.16 -4.97
C VAL A 276 -17.67 2.47 -5.41
N PRO A 277 -16.36 2.49 -5.66
CA PRO A 277 -15.66 3.67 -6.17
C PRO A 277 -15.87 3.84 -7.68
N ASP A 278 -15.57 5.01 -8.20
CA ASP A 278 -15.58 5.25 -9.66
C ASP A 278 -14.32 4.68 -10.32
N PHE A 279 -13.22 4.66 -9.56
CA PHE A 279 -11.97 3.95 -9.90
C PHE A 279 -11.41 3.22 -8.68
N MET A 280 -10.75 2.10 -8.92
CA MET A 280 -9.96 1.40 -7.90
C MET A 280 -8.58 1.09 -8.47
N THR A 281 -7.51 1.37 -7.70
CA THR A 281 -6.13 1.03 -8.09
C THR A 281 -5.63 -0.15 -7.27
N THR A 282 -4.93 -1.08 -7.93
CA THR A 282 -4.31 -2.24 -7.30
C THR A 282 -2.90 -2.50 -7.83
N ALA A 283 -2.09 -3.21 -7.06
CA ALA A 283 -0.78 -3.73 -7.45
C ALA A 283 -0.34 -4.81 -6.44
N LYS A 284 0.91 -4.87 -6.06
CA LYS A 284 1.48 -5.67 -4.95
C LYS A 284 0.91 -7.09 -4.84
N GLY A 285 -0.14 -7.28 -4.03
CA GLY A 285 -0.82 -8.56 -3.84
C GLY A 285 -1.37 -9.17 -5.12
N LEU A 286 -1.63 -8.38 -6.17
CA LEU A 286 -2.11 -8.86 -7.47
C LEU A 286 -1.22 -9.98 -8.03
N THR A 287 0.09 -9.82 -7.95
CA THR A 287 1.09 -10.82 -8.39
C THR A 287 1.89 -11.39 -7.23
N SER A 288 1.52 -11.05 -5.99
CA SER A 288 2.29 -11.41 -4.79
C SER A 288 3.78 -11.04 -4.87
N GLY A 289 4.12 -9.98 -5.60
CA GLY A 289 5.49 -9.50 -5.76
C GLY A 289 6.40 -10.38 -6.63
N TYR A 290 5.89 -11.45 -7.24
CA TYR A 290 6.71 -12.33 -8.12
C TYR A 290 7.10 -11.64 -9.42
N VAL A 291 6.23 -10.81 -9.97
CA VAL A 291 6.46 -10.01 -11.18
C VAL A 291 5.79 -8.64 -11.04
N PRO A 292 6.31 -7.58 -11.68
CA PRO A 292 5.68 -6.27 -11.68
C PRO A 292 4.34 -6.29 -12.42
N MET A 293 3.28 -5.81 -11.78
CA MET A 293 1.98 -5.53 -12.38
C MET A 293 1.15 -4.65 -11.43
N GLY A 294 0.35 -3.76 -12.00
CA GLY A 294 -0.73 -3.04 -11.36
C GLY A 294 -1.97 -3.05 -12.22
N ALA A 295 -3.09 -2.62 -11.67
CA ALA A 295 -4.33 -2.49 -12.41
C ALA A 295 -5.15 -1.28 -11.93
N VAL A 296 -5.85 -0.68 -12.87
CA VAL A 296 -6.90 0.30 -12.64
C VAL A 296 -8.22 -0.35 -13.03
N PHE A 297 -9.16 -0.36 -12.10
CA PHE A 297 -10.54 -0.72 -12.36
C PHE A 297 -11.35 0.55 -12.57
N MET A 298 -12.24 0.53 -13.54
CA MET A 298 -13.06 1.67 -13.93
C MET A 298 -14.52 1.22 -13.97
N ALA A 299 -15.40 2.03 -13.37
CA ALA A 299 -16.84 1.81 -13.40
C ALA A 299 -17.41 2.02 -14.80
N ASP A 300 -18.51 1.32 -15.11
CA ASP A 300 -19.16 1.36 -16.43
C ASP A 300 -19.50 2.80 -16.87
N HIS A 301 -20.11 3.59 -15.97
CA HIS A 301 -20.49 4.97 -16.28
C HIS A 301 -19.29 5.89 -16.60
N VAL A 302 -18.09 5.58 -16.07
CA VAL A 302 -16.86 6.32 -16.39
C VAL A 302 -16.32 5.89 -17.74
N TYR A 303 -16.29 4.57 -17.98
CA TYR A 303 -15.86 4.01 -19.26
C TYR A 303 -16.71 4.52 -20.42
N ASP A 304 -18.03 4.50 -20.29
CA ASP A 304 -18.97 4.94 -21.33
C ASP A 304 -18.72 6.41 -21.73
N VAL A 305 -18.54 7.30 -20.74
CA VAL A 305 -18.22 8.72 -21.02
C VAL A 305 -16.90 8.88 -21.76
N ILE A 306 -15.87 8.12 -21.37
CA ILE A 306 -14.56 8.17 -22.04
C ILE A 306 -14.66 7.60 -23.45
N ALA A 307 -15.35 6.47 -23.63
CA ALA A 307 -15.51 5.80 -24.91
C ALA A 307 -16.32 6.65 -25.89
N ASP A 308 -17.44 7.20 -25.46
CA ASP A 308 -18.28 8.07 -26.27
C ASP A 308 -17.56 9.38 -26.64
N GLY A 309 -16.83 9.97 -25.69
CA GLY A 309 -16.05 11.19 -25.91
C GLY A 309 -14.85 10.99 -26.84
N ALA A 310 -14.24 9.82 -26.83
CA ALA A 310 -13.17 9.44 -27.76
C ALA A 310 -13.71 9.17 -29.16
N GLY A 311 -14.93 8.62 -29.28
CA GLY A 311 -15.51 8.18 -30.52
C GLY A 311 -14.60 7.18 -31.25
N ALA A 312 -14.23 7.49 -32.49
CA ALA A 312 -13.29 6.67 -33.28
C ALA A 312 -11.80 6.99 -33.01
N SER A 313 -11.49 7.94 -32.13
CA SER A 313 -10.12 8.31 -31.82
C SER A 313 -9.54 7.45 -30.70
N ALA A 314 -8.25 7.17 -30.78
CA ALA A 314 -7.58 6.46 -29.69
C ALA A 314 -7.46 7.33 -28.43
N VAL A 315 -7.75 6.75 -27.26
CA VAL A 315 -7.38 7.35 -25.98
C VAL A 315 -5.86 7.21 -25.82
N GLY A 316 -5.13 8.31 -25.95
CA GLY A 316 -3.65 8.33 -26.06
C GLY A 316 -2.93 8.02 -24.75
N HIS A 317 -3.22 6.84 -24.13
CA HIS A 317 -2.59 6.39 -22.89
C HIS A 317 -2.27 4.90 -22.94
N GLY A 318 -1.03 4.53 -22.60
CA GLY A 318 -0.57 3.14 -22.53
C GLY A 318 0.89 3.04 -22.14
N TYR A 319 1.26 1.90 -21.60
CA TYR A 319 2.63 1.52 -21.31
C TYR A 319 3.04 0.33 -22.18
N THR A 320 4.30 0.26 -22.59
CA THR A 320 4.82 -0.83 -23.43
C THR A 320 4.54 -2.21 -22.82
N TYR A 321 4.60 -2.33 -21.50
CA TYR A 321 4.37 -3.59 -20.79
C TYR A 321 2.97 -3.72 -20.15
N SER A 322 2.01 -2.87 -20.52
CA SER A 322 0.61 -3.06 -20.13
C SER A 322 0.12 -4.43 -20.57
N ALA A 323 -0.60 -5.13 -19.68
CA ALA A 323 -1.16 -6.46 -19.96
C ALA A 323 -0.11 -7.54 -20.33
N HIS A 324 1.11 -7.46 -19.75
CA HIS A 324 2.20 -8.40 -20.01
C HIS A 324 1.77 -9.86 -19.77
N PRO A 325 1.89 -10.78 -20.75
CA PRO A 325 1.35 -12.13 -20.67
C PRO A 325 1.84 -12.93 -19.45
N VAL A 326 3.13 -12.85 -19.15
CA VAL A 326 3.73 -13.57 -18.02
C VAL A 326 3.21 -13.02 -16.69
N SER A 327 3.08 -11.70 -16.57
CA SER A 327 2.54 -11.08 -15.35
C SER A 327 1.06 -11.45 -15.15
N ALA A 328 0.30 -11.51 -16.24
CA ALA A 328 -1.10 -11.93 -16.20
C ALA A 328 -1.26 -13.42 -15.81
N ALA A 329 -0.43 -14.30 -16.36
CA ALA A 329 -0.44 -15.72 -15.99
C ALA A 329 -0.08 -15.94 -14.51
N VAL A 330 0.89 -15.19 -14.00
CA VAL A 330 1.25 -15.19 -12.56
C VAL A 330 0.08 -14.69 -11.72
N ALA A 331 -0.55 -13.58 -12.10
CA ALA A 331 -1.68 -13.01 -11.36
C ALA A 331 -2.89 -13.97 -11.31
N LEU A 332 -3.21 -14.65 -12.41
CA LEU A 332 -4.26 -15.68 -12.46
C LEU A 332 -3.96 -16.82 -11.46
N GLU A 333 -2.73 -17.31 -11.41
CA GLU A 333 -2.36 -18.34 -10.45
C GLU A 333 -2.42 -17.84 -9.00
N VAL A 334 -2.02 -16.57 -8.76
CA VAL A 334 -2.13 -15.96 -7.43
C VAL A 334 -3.60 -15.80 -7.02
N LEU A 335 -4.50 -15.38 -7.92
CA LEU A 335 -5.95 -15.33 -7.66
C LEU A 335 -6.49 -16.70 -7.27
N ARG A 336 -6.10 -17.75 -8.01
CA ARG A 336 -6.48 -19.13 -7.69
C ARG A 336 -6.03 -19.53 -6.27
N LEU A 337 -4.85 -19.13 -5.85
CA LEU A 337 -4.35 -19.42 -4.50
C LEU A 337 -5.15 -18.70 -3.43
N TYR A 338 -5.56 -17.44 -3.66
CA TYR A 338 -6.42 -16.71 -2.73
C TYR A 338 -7.71 -17.48 -2.47
N GLU A 339 -8.37 -17.95 -3.51
CA GLU A 339 -9.63 -18.70 -3.40
C GLU A 339 -9.45 -20.11 -2.80
N ASN A 340 -8.29 -20.73 -3.01
CA ASN A 340 -7.99 -22.06 -2.49
C ASN A 340 -7.40 -22.05 -1.07
N GLY A 341 -7.97 -21.27 -0.18
CA GLY A 341 -7.70 -21.28 1.26
C GLY A 341 -6.68 -20.24 1.74
N LEU A 342 -6.00 -19.49 0.85
CA LEU A 342 -5.04 -18.48 1.28
C LEU A 342 -5.71 -17.29 1.96
N LEU A 343 -6.88 -16.84 1.46
CA LEU A 343 -7.68 -15.79 2.13
C LEU A 343 -8.16 -16.25 3.50
N GLU A 344 -8.70 -17.48 3.59
CA GLU A 344 -9.16 -18.05 4.86
C GLU A 344 -8.02 -18.12 5.88
N ASN A 345 -6.85 -18.61 5.47
CA ASN A 345 -5.67 -18.63 6.34
C ASN A 345 -5.25 -17.21 6.74
N GLY A 346 -5.28 -16.24 5.82
CA GLY A 346 -4.97 -14.84 6.11
C GLY A 346 -5.90 -14.22 7.17
N ILE A 347 -7.20 -14.53 7.11
CA ILE A 347 -8.17 -14.09 8.14
C ILE A 347 -7.83 -14.70 9.50
N ARG A 348 -7.58 -16.01 9.55
CA ARG A 348 -7.22 -16.72 10.77
C ARG A 348 -5.90 -16.23 11.37
N ALA A 349 -4.85 -16.13 10.55
CA ALA A 349 -3.54 -15.65 10.96
C ALA A 349 -3.57 -14.17 11.38
N GLY A 350 -4.40 -13.36 10.70
CA GLY A 350 -4.61 -11.95 11.05
C GLY A 350 -5.26 -11.77 12.42
N ALA A 351 -6.26 -12.59 12.75
CA ALA A 351 -6.86 -12.58 14.09
C ALA A 351 -5.82 -12.94 15.17
N ARG A 352 -4.96 -13.95 14.93
CA ARG A 352 -3.86 -14.31 15.83
C ARG A 352 -2.81 -13.20 15.94
N LEU A 353 -2.44 -12.57 14.82
CA LEU A 353 -1.50 -11.45 14.80
C LEU A 353 -2.02 -10.28 15.66
N MET A 354 -3.26 -9.88 15.46
CA MET A 354 -3.87 -8.79 16.23
C MET A 354 -3.98 -9.12 17.72
N ALA A 355 -4.38 -10.34 18.08
CA ALA A 355 -4.43 -10.78 19.47
C ALA A 355 -3.02 -10.77 20.12
N GLY A 356 -2.02 -11.27 19.38
CA GLY A 356 -0.63 -11.28 19.86
C GLY A 356 -0.04 -9.87 20.01
N LEU A 357 -0.25 -8.97 19.05
CA LEU A 357 0.21 -7.58 19.16
C LEU A 357 -0.51 -6.84 20.31
N ASN A 358 -1.83 -7.06 20.49
CA ASN A 358 -2.57 -6.48 21.61
C ASN A 358 -2.04 -6.95 22.98
N SER A 359 -1.51 -8.17 23.10
CA SER A 359 -0.87 -8.65 24.32
C SER A 359 0.41 -7.88 24.69
N LEU A 360 0.94 -7.06 23.77
CA LEU A 360 2.09 -6.19 24.02
C LEU A 360 1.69 -4.81 24.57
N SER A 361 0.37 -4.51 24.70
CA SER A 361 -0.10 -3.21 25.18
C SER A 361 0.26 -2.92 26.65
N ASP A 362 0.65 -3.95 27.42
CA ASP A 362 1.23 -3.79 28.76
C ASP A 362 2.65 -3.21 28.77
N HIS A 363 3.39 -3.36 27.66
CA HIS A 363 4.76 -2.88 27.55
C HIS A 363 4.83 -1.35 27.67
N PRO A 364 5.78 -0.78 28.44
CA PRO A 364 5.86 0.67 28.70
C PRO A 364 5.91 1.55 27.46
N LEU A 365 6.56 1.08 26.39
CA LEU A 365 6.71 1.84 25.15
C LEU A 365 5.49 1.73 24.21
N VAL A 366 4.55 0.82 24.44
CA VAL A 366 3.41 0.63 23.52
C VAL A 366 2.28 1.59 23.87
N GLY A 367 2.05 2.59 23.00
CA GLY A 367 0.97 3.55 23.14
C GLY A 367 -0.32 3.07 22.50
N GLU A 368 -0.23 2.49 21.29
CA GLU A 368 -1.38 1.98 20.54
C GLU A 368 -1.01 0.72 19.74
N VAL A 369 -1.95 -0.20 19.65
CA VAL A 369 -1.95 -1.30 18.68
C VAL A 369 -3.17 -1.10 17.78
N ARG A 370 -2.96 -1.04 16.46
CA ARG A 370 -4.04 -0.87 15.48
C ARG A 370 -3.82 -1.76 14.28
N GLY A 371 -4.88 -2.05 13.53
CA GLY A 371 -4.78 -2.85 12.31
C GLY A 371 -6.09 -3.53 11.93
N ARG A 372 -6.07 -4.22 10.78
CA ARG A 372 -7.15 -5.05 10.27
C ARG A 372 -6.56 -6.21 9.46
N GLY A 373 -6.98 -7.44 9.78
CA GLY A 373 -6.45 -8.63 9.13
C GLY A 373 -4.93 -8.78 9.31
N MET A 374 -4.22 -8.93 8.22
CA MET A 374 -2.76 -9.06 8.17
C MET A 374 -2.06 -7.70 7.93
N LEU A 375 -2.67 -6.60 8.31
CA LEU A 375 -2.11 -5.26 8.25
C LEU A 375 -2.24 -4.61 9.62
N ALA A 376 -1.12 -4.43 10.33
CA ALA A 376 -1.13 -3.96 11.70
C ALA A 376 0.03 -3.00 12.00
N ALA A 377 -0.11 -2.23 13.07
CA ALA A 377 0.94 -1.40 13.62
C ALA A 377 0.95 -1.37 15.14
N VAL A 378 2.14 -1.15 15.69
CA VAL A 378 2.37 -0.82 17.10
C VAL A 378 3.02 0.56 17.14
N GLU A 379 2.37 1.52 17.78
CA GLU A 379 2.91 2.87 17.94
C GLU A 379 3.65 2.99 19.27
N LEU A 380 4.90 3.47 19.19
CA LEU A 380 5.76 3.60 20.36
C LEU A 380 5.70 5.02 20.93
N VAL A 381 5.58 5.10 22.24
CA VAL A 381 5.55 6.35 23.01
C VAL A 381 6.44 6.27 24.23
N THR A 382 6.91 7.41 24.74
CA THR A 382 7.60 7.54 26.03
C THR A 382 6.64 7.86 27.18
N ASP A 383 5.47 8.42 26.86
CA ASP A 383 4.38 8.71 27.82
C ASP A 383 3.05 8.31 27.18
N LYS A 384 2.40 7.28 27.72
CA LYS A 384 1.14 6.75 27.19
C LYS A 384 -0.05 7.73 27.34
N GLN A 385 -0.07 8.52 28.44
CA GLN A 385 -1.17 9.43 28.69
C GLN A 385 -1.08 10.67 27.76
N LYS A 386 0.11 11.20 27.60
CA LYS A 386 0.39 12.33 26.70
C LYS A 386 0.60 11.91 25.25
N LYS A 387 0.68 10.62 24.99
CA LYS A 387 1.01 10.04 23.68
C LYS A 387 2.31 10.60 23.09
N THR A 388 3.30 10.84 23.95
CA THR A 388 4.56 11.49 23.56
C THR A 388 5.37 10.50 22.69
N PRO A 389 5.74 10.87 21.44
CA PRO A 389 6.49 9.97 20.57
C PRO A 389 7.92 9.74 21.09
N LEU A 390 8.60 8.70 20.59
CA LEU A 390 10.02 8.51 20.84
C LEU A 390 10.82 9.71 20.33
N PRO A 391 11.88 10.14 21.06
CA PRO A 391 12.70 11.27 20.64
C PRO A 391 13.46 10.94 19.34
N ALA A 392 13.67 11.95 18.51
CA ALA A 392 14.40 11.78 17.24
C ALA A 392 15.84 11.28 17.46
N SER A 393 16.47 11.62 18.63
CA SER A 393 17.79 11.12 19.02
C SER A 393 17.87 9.59 19.16
N ALA A 394 16.76 8.95 19.53
CA ALA A 394 16.65 7.50 19.56
C ALA A 394 16.65 6.84 18.16
N MET A 395 16.54 7.64 17.09
CA MET A 395 16.49 7.17 15.70
C MET A 395 15.59 5.93 15.53
N PRO A 396 14.29 6.01 15.91
CA PRO A 396 13.44 4.81 16.06
C PRO A 396 13.36 3.98 14.78
N ALA A 397 13.27 4.61 13.60
CA ALA A 397 13.23 3.89 12.34
C ALA A 397 14.49 3.05 12.09
N ARG A 398 15.65 3.49 12.51
CA ARG A 398 16.92 2.78 12.27
C ARG A 398 17.23 1.78 13.38
N ARG A 399 17.31 2.25 14.63
CA ARG A 399 17.74 1.41 15.76
C ARG A 399 16.76 0.28 16.04
N VAL A 400 15.44 0.56 15.96
CA VAL A 400 14.43 -0.49 16.17
C VAL A 400 14.45 -1.52 15.04
N PHE A 401 14.61 -1.07 13.78
CA PHE A 401 14.78 -1.99 12.66
C PHE A 401 16.02 -2.87 12.82
N ASP A 402 17.16 -2.30 13.24
CA ASP A 402 18.40 -3.06 13.46
C ASP A 402 18.22 -4.14 14.56
N ARG A 403 17.59 -3.78 15.69
CA ARG A 403 17.25 -4.72 16.76
C ARG A 403 16.31 -5.83 16.30
N ALA A 404 15.26 -5.47 15.54
CA ALA A 404 14.35 -6.46 14.98
C ALA A 404 15.09 -7.43 14.04
N TRP A 405 15.95 -6.90 13.17
CA TRP A 405 16.80 -7.72 12.30
C TRP A 405 17.69 -8.66 13.12
N ASP A 406 18.34 -8.16 14.18
CA ASP A 406 19.21 -8.97 15.05
C ASP A 406 18.42 -10.06 15.77
N ASN A 407 17.17 -9.80 16.12
CA ASN A 407 16.22 -10.77 16.66
C ASN A 407 15.62 -11.72 15.61
N GLY A 408 16.02 -11.60 14.33
CA GLY A 408 15.55 -12.47 13.25
C GLY A 408 14.18 -12.08 12.67
N LEU A 409 13.79 -10.81 12.79
CA LEU A 409 12.50 -10.30 12.33
C LEU A 409 12.69 -9.13 11.34
N ILE A 410 11.98 -9.17 10.22
CA ILE A 410 11.83 -8.04 9.31
C ILE A 410 10.50 -7.35 9.60
N ILE A 411 10.55 -6.05 9.92
CA ILE A 411 9.38 -5.18 10.10
C ILE A 411 9.63 -3.83 9.44
N ARG A 412 8.59 -3.04 9.26
CA ARG A 412 8.75 -1.63 8.91
C ARG A 412 8.79 -0.78 10.18
N ALA A 413 9.90 -0.08 10.41
CA ALA A 413 9.97 0.95 11.43
C ALA A 413 9.84 2.33 10.74
N PHE A 414 8.76 3.05 11.05
CA PHE A 414 8.52 4.40 10.53
C PHE A 414 9.23 5.44 11.39
N ALA A 415 9.52 6.60 10.79
CA ALA A 415 10.28 7.66 11.45
C ALA A 415 9.64 8.17 12.76
N GLN A 416 8.32 8.09 12.87
CA GLN A 416 7.55 8.51 14.03
C GLN A 416 7.56 7.50 15.20
N GLY A 417 8.26 6.37 15.06
CA GLY A 417 8.27 5.31 16.07
C GLY A 417 7.10 4.33 15.93
N VAL A 418 6.49 4.25 14.77
CA VAL A 418 5.47 3.25 14.46
C VAL A 418 6.13 2.01 13.86
N LEU A 419 5.78 0.83 14.35
CA LEU A 419 6.21 -0.46 13.82
C LEU A 419 5.08 -1.05 12.98
N GLY A 420 5.30 -1.23 11.68
CA GLY A 420 4.32 -1.79 10.75
C GLY A 420 4.56 -3.27 10.51
N TYR A 421 3.47 -4.02 10.48
CA TYR A 421 3.39 -5.46 10.24
C TYR A 421 2.45 -5.75 9.08
N ALA A 422 2.88 -6.60 8.20
CA ALA A 422 2.07 -7.10 7.09
C ALA A 422 2.62 -8.45 6.60
N PRO A 423 2.70 -9.46 7.46
CA PRO A 423 3.30 -10.75 7.07
C PRO A 423 2.53 -11.41 5.92
N PRO A 424 3.12 -12.38 5.20
CA PRO A 424 2.42 -13.14 4.18
C PRO A 424 1.16 -13.85 4.71
N LEU A 425 0.12 -13.94 3.91
CA LEU A 425 -1.13 -14.60 4.28
C LEU A 425 -0.95 -16.12 4.52
N CYS A 426 0.15 -16.70 4.02
CA CYS A 426 0.50 -18.11 4.22
C CYS A 426 1.14 -18.39 5.59
N CYS A 427 1.33 -17.39 6.47
CA CYS A 427 1.92 -17.59 7.78
C CYS A 427 1.19 -18.67 8.58
N THR A 428 1.97 -19.54 9.20
CA THR A 428 1.50 -20.51 10.19
C THR A 428 1.35 -19.84 11.58
N ASP A 429 0.73 -20.54 12.50
CA ASP A 429 0.63 -20.06 13.88
C ASP A 429 2.00 -19.84 14.52
N SER A 430 2.97 -20.71 14.23
CA SER A 430 4.34 -20.58 14.72
C SER A 430 5.07 -19.36 14.11
N ASP A 431 4.78 -19.00 12.86
CA ASP A 431 5.35 -17.79 12.26
C ASP A 431 4.82 -16.53 12.96
N ILE A 432 3.51 -16.49 13.24
CA ILE A 432 2.89 -15.37 13.95
C ILE A 432 3.43 -15.29 15.38
N ASP A 433 3.52 -16.41 16.10
CA ASP A 433 4.08 -16.44 17.47
C ASP A 433 5.52 -15.94 17.50
N ALA A 434 6.34 -16.35 16.53
CA ALA A 434 7.71 -15.86 16.39
C ALA A 434 7.77 -14.34 16.11
N ILE A 435 6.84 -13.80 15.31
CA ILE A 435 6.73 -12.34 15.10
C ILE A 435 6.48 -11.65 16.45
N ILE A 436 5.51 -12.12 17.23
CA ILE A 436 5.15 -11.51 18.52
C ILE A 436 6.29 -11.59 19.52
N GLU A 437 6.90 -12.77 19.71
CA GLU A 437 8.04 -12.95 20.63
C GLU A 437 9.21 -12.04 20.28
N ARG A 438 9.59 -12.00 18.98
CA ARG A 438 10.71 -11.17 18.50
C ARG A 438 10.40 -9.69 18.59
N THR A 439 9.13 -9.30 18.42
CA THR A 439 8.68 -7.92 18.66
C THR A 439 8.84 -7.56 20.13
N ARG A 440 8.38 -8.39 21.07
CA ARG A 440 8.55 -8.13 22.52
C ARG A 440 10.03 -7.94 22.87
N ARG A 441 10.89 -8.84 22.43
CA ARG A 441 12.35 -8.74 22.63
C ARG A 441 12.92 -7.43 22.04
N THR A 442 12.45 -7.02 20.87
CA THR A 442 12.88 -5.77 20.25
C THR A 442 12.42 -4.54 21.04
N LEU A 443 11.22 -4.59 21.63
CA LEU A 443 10.70 -3.55 22.51
C LEU A 443 11.50 -3.45 23.82
N ASP A 444 11.79 -4.60 24.45
CA ASP A 444 12.61 -4.65 25.68
C ASP A 444 13.99 -4.01 25.44
N GLN A 445 14.65 -4.38 24.34
CA GLN A 445 15.94 -3.79 23.96
C GLN A 445 15.84 -2.30 23.59
N THR A 446 14.68 -1.86 23.09
CA THR A 446 14.45 -0.46 22.78
C THR A 446 14.20 0.36 24.05
N LEU A 447 13.53 -0.22 25.04
CA LEU A 447 13.35 0.38 26.35
C LEU A 447 14.68 0.60 27.08
N ASP A 448 15.67 -0.27 26.84
CA ASP A 448 17.01 -0.18 27.40
C ASP A 448 17.91 0.87 26.73
N ASP A 449 17.47 1.46 25.62
CA ASP A 449 18.22 2.52 24.92
C ASP A 449 18.37 3.75 25.81
N PRO A 450 19.60 4.29 25.99
CA PRO A 450 19.83 5.46 26.87
C PRO A 450 18.99 6.70 26.52
N ASP A 451 18.82 6.97 25.21
CA ASP A 451 18.03 8.12 24.75
C ASP A 451 16.54 7.93 25.06
N VAL A 452 16.05 6.69 24.97
CA VAL A 452 14.66 6.32 25.31
C VAL A 452 14.44 6.42 26.82
N ARG A 453 15.34 5.85 27.63
CA ARG A 453 15.28 5.93 29.09
C ARG A 453 15.29 7.36 29.60
N GLN A 454 16.16 8.20 29.03
CA GLN A 454 16.22 9.62 29.38
C GLN A 454 14.90 10.34 29.05
N ALA A 455 14.24 10.01 27.94
CA ALA A 455 12.98 10.62 27.53
C ALA A 455 11.77 10.15 28.35
N MET A 456 11.89 9.02 29.05
CA MET A 456 10.85 8.45 29.94
C MET A 456 10.99 8.92 31.40
N ALA A 457 12.17 9.41 31.80
CA ALA A 457 12.44 9.94 33.14
C ALA A 457 11.87 11.34 33.33
#